data_29d545c3584167da87d1ad535a2d1f64
#
_entry.id   29d545c3584167da87d1ad535a2d1f64
#
_cell.length_a   1.000
_cell.length_b   1.000
_cell.length_c   1.000
_cell.angle_alpha   90.00
_cell.angle_beta   90.00
_cell.angle_gamma   90.00
#
_symmetry.space_group_name_H-M   'P 1'
#
loop_
_entity.id
_entity.type
_entity.pdbx_description
1 polymer ?
#
loop_
_entity_poly.entity_id
_entity_poly.type
_entity_poly.pdbx_seq_one_letter_code
_entity_poly.pdbx_strand_id
1 'polypeptide(L)'
;MPRTNYTDIMEKNHMEIPWHDYTDADSNALIANADLIEKASVIGRVGLIMLSCGTGAWRVRTSMNKLSKELGVTCTVDVGLMSIEFNCFDGNDCVSQSLSIANTGVNTSKLYRMEQFVDNFPNEEAHLTGEMIHKRLDEIEQIHTLYSPVKLGLAAALACCGFTFLLGGGPIEMLFAFIAAGTGNLIRTKLIKHHFTLFMNIAVSISASCLIYAILLKLAILMFNIPSVHEAGYICSMLFIIPGFPFITSGIDLAKLDLRSGIERLTYSIIIVLVATVFAWIMALLLHLQPEEFTTCLLYTSPSPRDTERS
;
A
#
# COMPACT_ATOMS: atom_id res chain seq x y z
N MET A 1 5.39 -23.34 29.95
CA MET A 1 5.03 -22.04 29.35
C MET A 1 4.76 -22.29 27.88
N PRO A 2 3.55 -22.03 27.38
CA PRO A 2 3.29 -22.14 25.94
C PRO A 2 4.15 -21.08 25.21
N ARG A 3 4.84 -21.48 24.16
CA ARG A 3 5.55 -20.54 23.27
C ARG A 3 4.49 -19.66 22.62
N THR A 4 4.33 -18.44 23.12
CA THR A 4 3.57 -17.39 22.43
C THR A 4 4.25 -17.14 21.10
N ASN A 5 3.61 -17.49 20.00
CA ASN A 5 4.11 -17.18 18.66
C ASN A 5 4.22 -15.66 18.55
N TYR A 6 5.32 -15.18 17.98
CA TYR A 6 5.55 -13.74 17.72
C TYR A 6 4.41 -13.12 16.91
N THR A 7 3.71 -13.91 16.09
CA THR A 7 2.50 -13.57 15.34
C THR A 7 1.33 -13.20 16.25
N ASP A 8 1.12 -13.92 17.35
CA ASP A 8 0.06 -13.63 18.33
C ASP A 8 0.27 -12.30 19.07
N ILE A 9 1.51 -11.83 19.19
CA ILE A 9 1.84 -10.58 19.89
C ILE A 9 1.51 -9.37 19.01
N MET A 10 1.71 -9.46 17.71
CA MET A 10 1.43 -8.36 16.77
C MET A 10 -0.07 -8.20 16.52
N GLU A 11 -0.83 -9.28 16.43
CA GLU A 11 -2.30 -9.24 16.28
C GLU A 11 -2.99 -8.80 17.57
N LYS A 12 -2.45 -9.16 18.73
CA LYS A 12 -3.03 -8.79 20.05
C LYS A 12 -2.80 -7.34 20.47
N ASN A 13 -1.95 -6.58 19.78
CA ASN A 13 -1.74 -5.16 20.10
C ASN A 13 -2.86 -4.24 19.57
N HIS A 14 -3.68 -4.74 18.64
CA HIS A 14 -4.88 -4.05 18.19
C HIS A 14 -6.10 -4.89 18.55
N MET A 15 -6.94 -4.35 19.42
CA MET A 15 -8.22 -4.98 19.77
C MET A 15 -9.21 -4.70 18.64
N GLU A 16 -10.04 -5.69 18.32
CA GLU A 16 -11.18 -5.50 17.44
C GLU A 16 -12.18 -4.53 18.06
N ILE A 17 -12.67 -3.59 17.28
CA ILE A 17 -13.69 -2.62 17.74
C ILE A 17 -15.05 -3.33 17.64
N PRO A 18 -15.80 -3.45 18.74
CA PRO A 18 -17.10 -4.12 18.74
C PRO A 18 -18.17 -3.18 18.16
N TRP A 19 -18.16 -2.98 16.83
CA TRP A 19 -19.04 -2.02 16.16
C TRP A 19 -20.52 -2.24 16.44
N HIS A 20 -20.95 -3.49 16.58
CA HIS A 20 -22.33 -3.84 16.86
C HIS A 20 -22.78 -3.48 18.28
N ASP A 21 -21.86 -3.29 19.22
CA ASP A 21 -22.18 -2.85 20.58
C ASP A 21 -22.57 -1.36 20.66
N TYR A 22 -22.30 -0.60 19.60
CA TYR A 22 -22.67 0.81 19.51
C TYR A 22 -24.07 1.01 18.93
N THR A 23 -24.75 -0.06 18.54
CA THR A 23 -26.11 -0.01 18.02
C THR A 23 -27.09 -0.44 19.11
N ASP A 24 -28.24 0.27 19.20
CA ASP A 24 -29.32 -0.18 20.08
C ASP A 24 -30.10 -1.27 19.37
N ALA A 25 -29.80 -2.54 19.73
CA ALA A 25 -30.40 -3.72 19.11
C ALA A 25 -31.93 -3.78 19.27
N ASP A 26 -32.50 -3.11 20.26
CA ASP A 26 -33.93 -3.04 20.53
C ASP A 26 -34.61 -1.86 19.79
N SER A 27 -33.85 -0.93 19.23
CA SER A 27 -34.41 0.20 18.49
C SER A 27 -34.54 -0.13 17.01
N ASN A 28 -35.79 -0.10 16.51
CA ASN A 28 -36.06 -0.07 15.07
C ASN A 28 -35.88 1.34 14.49
N ALA A 29 -35.15 2.22 15.16
CA ALA A 29 -34.93 3.56 14.69
C ALA A 29 -34.02 3.59 13.46
N LEU A 30 -34.39 4.41 12.48
CA LEU A 30 -33.53 4.66 11.33
C LEU A 30 -32.25 5.37 11.79
N ILE A 31 -31.14 5.10 11.16
CA ILE A 31 -29.82 5.70 11.51
C ILE A 31 -29.87 7.24 11.50
N ALA A 32 -30.68 7.84 10.65
CA ALA A 32 -30.87 9.30 10.63
C ALA A 32 -31.42 9.85 11.94
N ASN A 33 -32.21 9.06 12.69
CA ASN A 33 -32.83 9.42 13.95
C ASN A 33 -32.12 8.80 15.17
N ALA A 34 -31.03 8.04 14.94
CA ALA A 34 -30.24 7.42 16.00
C ALA A 34 -29.50 8.48 16.83
N ASP A 35 -28.96 8.05 17.96
CA ASP A 35 -28.15 8.92 18.81
C ASP A 35 -26.79 9.28 18.13
N LEU A 36 -26.09 10.25 18.71
CA LEU A 36 -24.82 10.74 18.17
C LEU A 36 -23.73 9.67 18.21
N ILE A 37 -23.75 8.76 19.19
CA ILE A 37 -22.74 7.71 19.34
C ILE A 37 -22.88 6.71 18.22
N GLU A 38 -24.10 6.26 17.91
CA GLU A 38 -24.38 5.31 16.83
C GLU A 38 -24.03 5.93 15.47
N LYS A 39 -24.40 7.19 15.20
CA LYS A 39 -23.99 7.92 13.99
C LYS A 39 -22.48 8.03 13.86
N ALA A 40 -21.78 8.37 14.95
CA ALA A 40 -20.33 8.50 14.99
C ALA A 40 -19.65 7.13 14.72
N SER A 41 -20.22 6.02 15.21
CA SER A 41 -19.68 4.68 14.96
C SER A 41 -19.69 4.32 13.48
N VAL A 42 -20.78 4.61 12.77
CA VAL A 42 -20.88 4.40 11.31
C VAL A 42 -19.86 5.25 10.55
N ILE A 43 -19.80 6.57 10.87
CA ILE A 43 -18.87 7.51 10.23
C ILE A 43 -17.41 7.07 10.46
N GLY A 44 -17.07 6.73 11.70
CA GLY A 44 -15.73 6.28 12.07
C GLY A 44 -15.33 4.98 11.39
N ARG A 45 -16.22 4.01 11.35
CA ARG A 45 -15.98 2.72 10.68
C ARG A 45 -15.73 2.86 9.19
N VAL A 46 -16.55 3.68 8.50
CA VAL A 46 -16.34 3.97 7.07
C VAL A 46 -14.98 4.61 6.84
N GLY A 47 -14.61 5.60 7.65
CA GLY A 47 -13.28 6.21 7.59
C GLY A 47 -12.16 5.19 7.77
N LEU A 48 -12.30 4.29 8.74
CA LEU A 48 -11.30 3.27 9.08
C LEU A 48 -11.13 2.24 7.96
N ILE A 49 -12.24 1.75 7.38
CA ILE A 49 -12.20 0.82 6.24
C ILE A 49 -11.53 1.48 5.04
N MET A 50 -11.86 2.73 4.73
CA MET A 50 -11.21 3.46 3.64
C MET A 50 -9.71 3.66 3.89
N LEU A 51 -9.33 4.03 5.12
CA LEU A 51 -7.92 4.18 5.49
C LEU A 51 -7.15 2.87 5.31
N SER A 52 -7.75 1.75 5.72
CA SER A 52 -7.16 0.40 5.57
C SER A 52 -6.88 0.03 4.11
N CYS A 53 -7.60 0.62 3.16
CA CYS A 53 -7.38 0.46 1.72
C CYS A 53 -6.21 1.30 1.17
N GLY A 54 -5.51 2.06 2.01
CA GLY A 54 -4.34 2.87 1.66
C GLY A 54 -4.66 4.16 0.90
N THR A 55 -5.92 4.58 0.82
CA THR A 55 -6.31 5.81 0.12
C THR A 55 -5.80 7.08 0.83
N GLY A 56 -5.71 8.19 0.10
CA GLY A 56 -5.28 9.49 0.65
C GLY A 56 -6.27 10.07 1.67
N ALA A 57 -5.76 10.88 2.59
CA ALA A 57 -6.53 11.51 3.67
C ALA A 57 -7.74 12.30 3.17
N TRP A 58 -7.57 13.01 2.05
CA TRP A 58 -8.64 13.81 1.46
C TRP A 58 -9.87 12.98 1.06
N ARG A 59 -9.68 11.73 0.57
CA ARG A 59 -10.81 10.84 0.23
C ARG A 59 -11.52 10.36 1.48
N VAL A 60 -10.76 9.95 2.50
CA VAL A 60 -11.31 9.54 3.80
C VAL A 60 -12.17 10.67 4.37
N ARG A 61 -11.60 11.88 4.46
CA ARG A 61 -12.31 13.06 4.99
C ARG A 61 -13.55 13.40 4.16
N THR A 62 -13.45 13.37 2.83
CA THR A 62 -14.59 13.65 1.96
C THR A 62 -15.73 12.68 2.19
N SER A 63 -15.45 11.39 2.33
CA SER A 63 -16.46 10.35 2.55
C SER A 63 -17.08 10.46 3.93
N MET A 64 -16.28 10.70 4.98
CA MET A 64 -16.80 10.94 6.32
C MET A 64 -17.69 12.19 6.37
N ASN A 65 -17.30 13.29 5.71
CA ASN A 65 -18.09 14.52 5.65
C ASN A 65 -19.39 14.34 4.86
N LYS A 66 -19.40 13.54 3.78
CA LYS A 66 -20.65 13.22 3.06
C LYS A 66 -21.64 12.49 3.98
N LEU A 67 -21.18 11.44 4.66
CA LEU A 67 -22.00 10.69 5.60
C LEU A 67 -22.50 11.57 6.75
N SER A 68 -21.63 12.38 7.34
CA SER A 68 -22.01 13.29 8.43
C SER A 68 -23.14 14.22 8.01
N LYS A 69 -23.06 14.76 6.79
CA LYS A 69 -24.09 15.65 6.25
C LYS A 69 -25.42 14.91 6.09
N GLU A 70 -25.43 13.69 5.57
CA GLU A 70 -26.65 12.89 5.41
C GLU A 70 -27.26 12.47 6.76
N LEU A 71 -26.39 12.25 7.77
CA LEU A 71 -26.82 11.93 9.13
C LEU A 71 -27.19 13.14 9.98
N GLY A 72 -27.09 14.36 9.43
CA GLY A 72 -27.44 15.60 10.10
C GLY A 72 -26.47 15.99 11.23
N VAL A 73 -25.22 15.54 11.18
CA VAL A 73 -24.19 15.87 12.18
C VAL A 73 -23.02 16.61 11.54
N THR A 74 -22.31 17.41 12.32
CA THR A 74 -21.07 18.06 11.88
C THR A 74 -19.89 17.21 12.33
N CYS A 75 -18.98 16.89 11.40
CA CYS A 75 -17.80 16.09 11.71
C CYS A 75 -16.51 16.84 11.34
N THR A 76 -15.54 16.83 12.23
CA THR A 76 -14.17 17.30 11.97
C THR A 76 -13.23 16.12 12.05
N VAL A 77 -12.37 15.95 11.05
CA VAL A 77 -11.55 14.74 10.90
C VAL A 77 -10.10 15.10 10.67
N ASP A 78 -9.21 14.52 11.45
CA ASP A 78 -7.77 14.46 11.22
C ASP A 78 -7.34 13.02 10.88
N VAL A 79 -6.62 12.87 9.77
CA VAL A 79 -6.27 11.56 9.20
C VAL A 79 -4.76 11.41 9.15
N GLY A 80 -4.24 10.38 9.83
CA GLY A 80 -2.85 9.94 9.74
C GLY A 80 -2.68 8.79 8.73
N LEU A 81 -1.50 8.17 8.73
CA LEU A 81 -1.21 6.98 7.93
C LEU A 81 -2.02 5.75 8.40
N MET A 82 -2.10 5.56 9.71
CA MET A 82 -2.71 4.39 10.35
C MET A 82 -3.73 4.77 11.44
N SER A 83 -4.10 6.03 11.54
CA SER A 83 -5.04 6.51 12.55
C SER A 83 -5.97 7.58 12.00
N ILE A 84 -7.15 7.65 12.60
CA ILE A 84 -8.14 8.71 12.34
C ILE A 84 -8.58 9.25 13.69
N GLU A 85 -8.54 10.54 13.84
CA GLU A 85 -9.10 11.25 14.99
C GLU A 85 -10.25 12.11 14.47
N PHE A 86 -11.43 11.99 15.07
CA PHE A 86 -12.57 12.76 14.61
C PHE A 86 -13.51 13.13 15.75
N ASN A 87 -14.23 14.23 15.54
CA ASN A 87 -15.23 14.74 16.46
C ASN A 87 -16.54 14.92 15.69
N CYS A 88 -17.63 14.35 16.22
CA CYS A 88 -18.98 14.55 15.70
C CYS A 88 -19.79 15.41 16.67
N PHE A 89 -20.54 16.36 16.13
CA PHE A 89 -21.38 17.32 16.87
C PHE A 89 -22.80 17.27 16.32
N ASP A 90 -23.79 17.26 17.20
CA ASP A 90 -25.22 17.38 16.82
C ASP A 90 -25.86 18.71 17.27
N GLY A 91 -25.04 19.62 17.78
CA GLY A 91 -25.47 20.93 18.32
C GLY A 91 -25.48 20.99 19.84
N ASN A 92 -25.76 19.91 20.54
CA ASN A 92 -25.77 19.84 22.00
C ASN A 92 -24.62 19.01 22.56
N ASP A 93 -24.35 17.89 21.92
CA ASP A 93 -23.37 16.89 22.34
C ASP A 93 -22.20 16.79 21.36
N CYS A 94 -21.08 16.28 21.86
CA CYS A 94 -19.88 16.02 21.08
C CYS A 94 -19.33 14.64 21.41
N VAL A 95 -19.10 13.82 20.38
CA VAL A 95 -18.43 12.54 20.47
C VAL A 95 -17.08 12.63 19.80
N SER A 96 -16.00 12.38 20.55
CA SER A 96 -14.63 12.35 20.07
C SER A 96 -14.12 10.91 20.07
N GLN A 97 -13.57 10.48 18.94
CA GLN A 97 -12.99 9.15 18.82
C GLN A 97 -11.61 9.21 18.14
N SER A 98 -10.70 8.37 18.62
CA SER A 98 -9.41 8.09 18.00
C SER A 98 -9.36 6.60 17.64
N LEU A 99 -9.29 6.31 16.36
CA LEU A 99 -9.30 4.97 15.82
C LEU A 99 -7.98 4.67 15.11
N SER A 100 -7.51 3.44 15.21
CA SER A 100 -6.27 3.01 14.53
C SER A 100 -6.43 1.65 13.85
N ILE A 101 -5.63 1.44 12.81
CA ILE A 101 -5.55 0.16 12.08
C ILE A 101 -4.20 -0.50 12.31
N ALA A 102 -4.20 -1.83 12.41
CA ALA A 102 -2.97 -2.60 12.56
C ALA A 102 -2.10 -2.61 11.30
N ASN A 103 -2.73 -2.63 10.14
CA ASN A 103 -2.07 -2.71 8.85
C ASN A 103 -2.77 -1.83 7.81
N THR A 104 -2.00 -1.25 6.91
CA THR A 104 -2.52 -0.56 5.72
C THR A 104 -2.05 -1.30 4.46
N GLY A 105 -2.90 -1.35 3.45
CA GLY A 105 -2.58 -2.00 2.19
C GLY A 105 -3.43 -1.46 1.06
N VAL A 106 -3.01 -1.68 -0.18
CA VAL A 106 -3.78 -1.23 -1.35
C VAL A 106 -4.83 -2.26 -1.72
N ASN A 107 -6.11 -1.93 -1.50
CA ASN A 107 -7.26 -2.73 -1.94
C ASN A 107 -8.27 -1.85 -2.68
N THR A 108 -8.06 -1.69 -3.98
CA THR A 108 -8.90 -0.84 -4.84
C THR A 108 -10.33 -1.35 -4.98
N SER A 109 -10.54 -2.66 -4.88
CA SER A 109 -11.88 -3.26 -4.98
C SER A 109 -12.72 -2.94 -3.74
N LYS A 110 -12.13 -3.05 -2.54
CA LYS A 110 -12.78 -2.66 -1.29
C LYS A 110 -13.03 -1.14 -1.28
N LEU A 111 -12.03 -0.35 -1.70
CA LEU A 111 -12.16 1.10 -1.79
C LEU A 111 -13.32 1.51 -2.71
N TYR A 112 -13.42 0.91 -3.89
CA TYR A 112 -14.50 1.19 -4.83
C TYR A 112 -15.89 0.87 -4.23
N ARG A 113 -16.00 -0.26 -3.53
CA ARG A 113 -17.24 -0.62 -2.85
C ARG A 113 -17.60 0.35 -1.73
N MET A 114 -16.61 0.83 -0.99
CA MET A 114 -16.83 1.86 0.04
C MET A 114 -17.27 3.18 -0.57
N GLU A 115 -16.65 3.60 -1.67
CA GLU A 115 -17.09 4.82 -2.39
C GLU A 115 -18.53 4.67 -2.88
N GLN A 116 -18.89 3.52 -3.47
CA GLN A 116 -20.28 3.25 -3.86
C GLN A 116 -21.26 3.28 -2.67
N PHE A 117 -20.87 2.69 -1.54
CA PHE A 117 -21.67 2.72 -0.32
C PHE A 117 -21.93 4.17 0.14
N VAL A 118 -20.88 5.01 0.18
CA VAL A 118 -21.00 6.41 0.59
C VAL A 118 -21.81 7.23 -0.42
N ASP A 119 -21.66 6.99 -1.72
CA ASP A 119 -22.37 7.72 -2.75
C ASP A 119 -23.85 7.36 -2.81
N ASN A 120 -24.20 6.09 -2.55
CA ASN A 120 -25.57 5.60 -2.52
C ASN A 120 -26.26 5.75 -1.16
N PHE A 121 -25.53 6.17 -0.13
CA PHE A 121 -26.02 6.25 1.25
C PHE A 121 -27.36 7.00 1.38
N PRO A 122 -27.59 8.18 0.75
CA PRO A 122 -28.84 8.89 0.87
C PRO A 122 -30.05 8.12 0.33
N ASN A 123 -29.85 7.27 -0.67
CA ASN A 123 -30.92 6.59 -1.39
C ASN A 123 -31.24 5.21 -0.81
N GLU A 124 -30.22 4.50 -0.35
CA GLU A 124 -30.34 3.07 0.02
C GLU A 124 -30.17 2.84 1.52
N GLU A 125 -29.18 3.52 2.14
CA GLU A 125 -28.72 3.19 3.48
C GLU A 125 -29.33 4.07 4.58
N ALA A 126 -29.69 5.32 4.27
CA ALA A 126 -30.25 6.25 5.25
C ALA A 126 -31.58 5.77 5.86
N HIS A 127 -32.23 4.81 5.21
CA HIS A 127 -33.47 4.18 5.64
C HIS A 127 -33.26 2.88 6.43
N LEU A 128 -32.01 2.51 6.72
CA LEU A 128 -31.66 1.33 7.48
C LEU A 128 -31.41 1.67 8.95
N THR A 129 -31.45 0.65 9.79
CA THR A 129 -30.99 0.76 11.19
C THR A 129 -29.47 0.68 11.24
N GLY A 130 -28.84 1.19 12.30
CA GLY A 130 -27.39 1.12 12.47
C GLY A 130 -26.85 -0.30 12.40
N GLU A 131 -27.54 -1.27 12.98
CA GLU A 131 -27.19 -2.69 12.92
C GLU A 131 -27.15 -3.23 11.47
N MET A 132 -28.13 -2.86 10.63
CA MET A 132 -28.13 -3.26 9.22
C MET A 132 -26.99 -2.62 8.43
N ILE A 133 -26.65 -1.37 8.75
CA ILE A 133 -25.52 -0.67 8.15
C ILE A 133 -24.21 -1.36 8.55
N HIS A 134 -24.01 -1.68 9.82
CA HIS A 134 -22.80 -2.38 10.26
C HIS A 134 -22.67 -3.78 9.61
N LYS A 135 -23.77 -4.51 9.39
CA LYS A 135 -23.74 -5.76 8.61
C LYS A 135 -23.29 -5.56 7.15
N ARG A 136 -23.75 -4.50 6.49
CA ARG A 136 -23.27 -4.17 5.15
C ARG A 136 -21.79 -3.79 5.13
N LEU A 137 -21.32 -3.07 6.16
CA LEU A 137 -19.93 -2.75 6.32
C LEU A 137 -19.07 -4.01 6.57
N ASP A 138 -19.58 -5.01 7.31
CA ASP A 138 -18.94 -6.33 7.45
C ASP A 138 -18.72 -7.01 6.10
N GLU A 139 -19.74 -7.01 5.23
CA GLU A 139 -19.62 -7.60 3.89
C GLU A 139 -18.53 -6.90 3.07
N ILE A 140 -18.45 -5.56 3.15
CA ILE A 140 -17.42 -4.79 2.44
C ILE A 140 -16.04 -5.05 3.07
N GLU A 141 -15.95 -5.14 4.38
CA GLU A 141 -14.69 -5.39 5.09
C GLU A 141 -14.10 -6.76 4.76
N GLN A 142 -14.95 -7.76 4.53
CA GLN A 142 -14.54 -9.11 4.11
C GLN A 142 -14.08 -9.20 2.65
N ILE A 143 -14.18 -8.14 1.85
CA ILE A 143 -13.68 -8.15 0.47
C ILE A 143 -12.16 -8.28 0.48
N HIS A 144 -11.69 -9.47 0.15
CA HIS A 144 -10.28 -9.76 -0.04
C HIS A 144 -9.79 -9.29 -1.42
N THR A 145 -8.48 -9.23 -1.57
CA THR A 145 -7.87 -8.94 -2.88
C THR A 145 -8.33 -9.95 -3.93
N LEU A 146 -8.82 -9.46 -5.07
CA LEU A 146 -9.35 -10.29 -6.18
C LEU A 146 -8.30 -11.17 -6.86
N TYR A 147 -7.01 -10.90 -6.62
CA TYR A 147 -5.94 -11.54 -7.36
C TYR A 147 -5.17 -12.53 -6.50
N SER A 148 -4.93 -13.72 -7.06
CA SER A 148 -4.08 -14.72 -6.44
C SER A 148 -2.61 -14.22 -6.37
N PRO A 149 -1.80 -14.73 -5.40
CA PRO A 149 -0.38 -14.38 -5.31
C PRO A 149 0.40 -14.58 -6.60
N VAL A 150 0.04 -15.61 -7.38
CA VAL A 150 0.69 -15.89 -8.66
C VAL A 150 0.37 -14.81 -9.70
N LYS A 151 -0.88 -14.35 -9.78
CA LYS A 151 -1.27 -13.25 -10.69
C LYS A 151 -0.57 -11.96 -10.32
N LEU A 152 -0.46 -11.65 -9.01
CA LEU A 152 0.29 -10.48 -8.53
C LEU A 152 1.78 -10.60 -8.84
N GLY A 153 2.37 -11.79 -8.67
CA GLY A 153 3.76 -12.07 -9.04
C GLY A 153 4.02 -11.88 -10.52
N LEU A 154 3.10 -12.37 -11.37
CA LEU A 154 3.20 -12.20 -12.82
C LEU A 154 3.07 -10.74 -13.25
N ALA A 155 2.15 -9.98 -12.65
CA ALA A 155 2.00 -8.56 -12.92
C ALA A 155 3.25 -7.77 -12.53
N ALA A 156 3.84 -8.07 -11.37
CA ALA A 156 5.10 -7.48 -10.93
C ALA A 156 6.26 -7.83 -11.88
N ALA A 157 6.34 -9.08 -12.32
CA ALA A 157 7.33 -9.55 -13.29
C ALA A 157 7.24 -8.79 -14.62
N LEU A 158 6.02 -8.63 -15.16
CA LEU A 158 5.76 -7.88 -16.39
C LEU A 158 6.10 -6.39 -16.23
N ALA A 159 5.75 -5.79 -15.10
CA ALA A 159 6.08 -4.40 -14.83
C ALA A 159 7.60 -4.17 -14.79
N CYS A 160 8.34 -5.01 -14.05
CA CYS A 160 9.80 -4.93 -13.98
C CYS A 160 10.47 -5.18 -15.33
N CYS A 161 9.96 -6.13 -16.12
CA CYS A 161 10.38 -6.35 -17.50
C CYS A 161 10.19 -5.11 -18.37
N GLY A 162 9.02 -4.45 -18.29
CA GLY A 162 8.74 -3.21 -19.00
C GLY A 162 9.66 -2.05 -18.58
N PHE A 163 9.94 -1.92 -17.27
CA PHE A 163 10.91 -0.93 -16.78
C PHE A 163 12.33 -1.21 -17.27
N THR A 164 12.75 -2.47 -17.36
CA THR A 164 14.05 -2.84 -17.93
C THR A 164 14.15 -2.33 -19.36
N PHE A 165 13.12 -2.51 -20.19
CA PHE A 165 13.06 -1.98 -21.53
C PHE A 165 13.17 -0.44 -21.56
N LEU A 166 12.41 0.25 -20.71
CA LEU A 166 12.41 1.72 -20.63
C LEU A 166 13.77 2.29 -20.23
N LEU A 167 14.55 1.56 -19.42
CA LEU A 167 15.90 1.94 -19.01
C LEU A 167 16.99 1.49 -20.01
N GLY A 168 16.60 1.01 -21.20
CA GLY A 168 17.52 0.64 -22.27
C GLY A 168 18.10 -0.78 -22.16
N GLY A 169 17.55 -1.62 -21.29
CA GLY A 169 17.95 -3.02 -21.18
C GLY A 169 17.53 -3.86 -22.39
N GLY A 170 18.37 -4.84 -22.73
CA GLY A 170 18.13 -5.75 -23.84
C GLY A 170 17.13 -6.89 -23.51
N PRO A 171 16.74 -7.69 -24.52
CA PRO A 171 15.76 -8.77 -24.33
C PRO A 171 16.16 -9.81 -23.26
N ILE A 172 17.45 -10.06 -23.11
CA ILE A 172 17.99 -11.00 -22.12
C ILE A 172 17.82 -10.44 -20.71
N GLU A 173 18.14 -9.17 -20.50
CA GLU A 173 17.94 -8.47 -19.24
C GLU A 173 16.47 -8.41 -18.85
N MET A 174 15.60 -8.13 -19.82
CA MET A 174 14.15 -8.13 -19.65
C MET A 174 13.65 -9.48 -19.14
N LEU A 175 14.14 -10.59 -19.74
CA LEU A 175 13.78 -11.94 -19.34
C LEU A 175 14.26 -12.25 -17.92
N PHE A 176 15.49 -11.88 -17.58
CA PHE A 176 16.06 -12.12 -16.26
C PHE A 176 15.37 -11.28 -15.18
N ALA A 177 15.09 -10.02 -15.46
CA ALA A 177 14.33 -9.14 -14.58
C ALA A 177 12.91 -9.67 -14.35
N PHE A 178 12.25 -10.19 -15.39
CA PHE A 178 10.95 -10.84 -15.30
C PHE A 178 10.96 -12.02 -14.31
N ILE A 179 11.91 -12.95 -14.48
CA ILE A 179 12.02 -14.13 -13.62
C ILE A 179 12.38 -13.73 -12.18
N ALA A 180 13.36 -12.84 -12.02
CA ALA A 180 13.85 -12.41 -10.72
C ALA A 180 12.78 -11.62 -9.93
N ALA A 181 12.14 -10.64 -10.55
CA ALA A 181 11.08 -9.85 -9.91
C ALA A 181 9.84 -10.70 -9.59
N GLY A 182 9.43 -11.57 -10.50
CA GLY A 182 8.29 -12.46 -10.28
C GLY A 182 8.50 -13.39 -9.08
N THR A 183 9.65 -14.02 -9.00
CA THR A 183 10.02 -14.90 -7.87
C THR A 183 10.20 -14.10 -6.57
N GLY A 184 10.84 -12.92 -6.61
CA GLY A 184 10.98 -12.04 -5.46
C GLY A 184 9.63 -11.61 -4.90
N ASN A 185 8.67 -11.23 -5.75
CA ASN A 185 7.33 -10.84 -5.32
C ASN A 185 6.51 -12.03 -4.77
N LEU A 186 6.69 -13.24 -5.30
CA LEU A 186 6.08 -14.45 -4.74
C LEU A 186 6.61 -14.76 -3.35
N ILE A 187 7.92 -14.63 -3.13
CA ILE A 187 8.55 -14.77 -1.81
C ILE A 187 7.97 -13.72 -0.85
N ARG A 188 7.91 -12.46 -1.28
CA ARG A 188 7.30 -11.36 -0.52
C ARG A 188 5.88 -11.71 -0.06
N THR A 189 5.04 -12.18 -0.97
CA THR A 189 3.66 -12.52 -0.66
C THR A 189 3.55 -13.67 0.34
N LYS A 190 4.45 -14.66 0.27
CA LYS A 190 4.52 -15.74 1.26
C LYS A 190 4.95 -15.23 2.63
N LEU A 191 5.95 -14.36 2.69
CA LEU A 191 6.44 -13.78 3.95
C LEU A 191 5.37 -12.93 4.63
N ILE A 192 4.59 -12.15 3.86
CA ILE A 192 3.45 -11.40 4.39
C ILE A 192 2.42 -12.35 5.04
N LYS A 193 2.10 -13.46 4.37
CA LYS A 193 1.18 -14.47 4.92
C LYS A 193 1.67 -15.14 6.20
N HIS A 194 2.99 -15.19 6.40
CA HIS A 194 3.61 -15.72 7.61
C HIS A 194 3.89 -14.62 8.65
N HIS A 195 3.30 -13.42 8.49
CA HIS A 195 3.39 -12.31 9.44
C HIS A 195 4.82 -11.85 9.76
N PHE A 196 5.76 -11.99 8.82
CA PHE A 196 7.10 -11.43 8.98
C PHE A 196 7.05 -9.90 9.02
N THR A 197 7.98 -9.30 9.78
CA THR A 197 8.10 -7.84 9.86
C THR A 197 8.35 -7.22 8.48
N LEU A 198 7.93 -5.96 8.30
CA LEU A 198 8.10 -5.24 7.04
C LEU A 198 9.56 -5.27 6.55
N PHE A 199 10.52 -4.99 7.45
CA PHE A 199 11.94 -4.96 7.10
C PHE A 199 12.47 -6.32 6.66
N MET A 200 12.13 -7.38 7.38
CA MET A 200 12.53 -8.75 7.02
C MET A 200 11.95 -9.15 5.66
N ASN A 201 10.69 -8.80 5.42
CA ASN A 201 10.02 -9.06 4.16
C ASN A 201 10.72 -8.38 2.97
N ILE A 202 11.06 -7.09 3.11
CA ILE A 202 11.79 -6.33 2.09
C ILE A 202 13.19 -6.94 1.88
N ALA A 203 13.94 -7.14 2.96
CA ALA A 203 15.30 -7.65 2.91
C ALA A 203 15.40 -9.00 2.19
N VAL A 204 14.59 -9.97 2.60
CA VAL A 204 14.61 -11.33 2.01
C VAL A 204 14.13 -11.33 0.56
N SER A 205 13.06 -10.58 0.26
CA SER A 205 12.50 -10.53 -1.10
C SER A 205 13.47 -9.90 -2.10
N ILE A 206 14.13 -8.81 -1.72
CA ILE A 206 15.13 -8.15 -2.56
C ILE A 206 16.37 -9.02 -2.71
N SER A 207 16.91 -9.55 -1.61
CA SER A 207 18.10 -10.40 -1.67
C SER A 207 17.86 -11.61 -2.57
N ALA A 208 16.69 -12.24 -2.48
CA ALA A 208 16.32 -13.35 -3.35
C ALA A 208 16.22 -12.93 -4.83
N SER A 209 15.59 -11.79 -5.12
CA SER A 209 15.46 -11.28 -6.49
C SER A 209 16.84 -10.96 -7.09
N CYS A 210 17.67 -10.21 -6.37
CA CYS A 210 19.03 -9.86 -6.79
C CYS A 210 19.90 -11.11 -7.02
N LEU A 211 19.81 -12.10 -6.12
CA LEU A 211 20.54 -13.36 -6.25
C LEU A 211 20.13 -14.15 -7.50
N ILE A 212 18.82 -14.27 -7.73
CA ILE A 212 18.28 -14.97 -8.90
C ILE A 212 18.75 -14.28 -10.18
N TYR A 213 18.64 -12.93 -10.26
CA TYR A 213 19.12 -12.18 -11.41
C TYR A 213 20.60 -12.43 -11.67
N ALA A 214 21.44 -12.32 -10.65
CA ALA A 214 22.88 -12.53 -10.78
C ALA A 214 23.25 -13.97 -11.18
N ILE A 215 22.55 -14.97 -10.68
CA ILE A 215 22.75 -16.37 -11.09
C ILE A 215 22.43 -16.54 -12.57
N LEU A 216 21.27 -16.02 -13.02
CA LEU A 216 20.86 -16.09 -14.43
C LEU A 216 21.86 -15.38 -15.33
N LEU A 217 22.35 -14.22 -14.93
CA LEU A 217 23.34 -13.45 -15.65
C LEU A 217 24.67 -14.21 -15.77
N LYS A 218 25.21 -14.70 -14.65
CA LYS A 218 26.47 -15.49 -14.65
C LYS A 218 26.35 -16.76 -15.49
N LEU A 219 25.20 -17.43 -15.43
CA LEU A 219 24.96 -18.63 -16.25
C LEU A 219 24.90 -18.27 -17.74
N ALA A 220 24.28 -17.16 -18.11
CA ALA A 220 24.21 -16.70 -19.48
C ALA A 220 25.57 -16.27 -20.03
N ILE A 221 26.38 -15.58 -19.24
CA ILE A 221 27.77 -15.24 -19.62
C ILE A 221 28.59 -16.51 -19.86
N LEU A 222 28.45 -17.50 -18.97
CA LEU A 222 29.19 -18.75 -19.11
C LEU A 222 28.78 -19.56 -20.34
N MET A 223 27.48 -19.60 -20.68
CA MET A 223 26.96 -20.43 -21.78
C MET A 223 27.02 -19.74 -23.14
N PHE A 224 26.82 -18.41 -23.19
CA PHE A 224 26.62 -17.67 -24.44
C PHE A 224 27.68 -16.58 -24.66
N ASN A 225 28.66 -16.44 -23.77
CA ASN A 225 29.72 -15.42 -23.84
C ASN A 225 29.19 -13.99 -24.09
N ILE A 226 28.09 -13.65 -23.41
CA ILE A 226 27.41 -12.36 -23.54
C ILE A 226 28.26 -11.28 -22.85
N PRO A 227 28.32 -10.03 -23.40
CA PRO A 227 29.02 -8.94 -22.74
C PRO A 227 28.44 -8.65 -21.32
N SER A 228 29.32 -8.28 -20.39
CA SER A 228 29.00 -8.14 -18.96
C SER A 228 28.13 -6.91 -18.58
N VAL A 229 27.75 -6.08 -19.54
CA VAL A 229 26.98 -4.83 -19.29
C VAL A 229 25.50 -5.15 -19.21
N HIS A 230 25.00 -5.40 -18.00
CA HIS A 230 23.59 -5.77 -17.78
C HIS A 230 23.02 -5.13 -16.49
N GLU A 231 23.22 -3.83 -16.33
CA GLU A 231 22.90 -3.09 -15.11
C GLU A 231 21.41 -2.80 -14.97
N ALA A 232 20.76 -2.43 -16.08
CA ALA A 232 19.36 -2.04 -16.09
C ALA A 232 18.46 -3.16 -15.53
N GLY A 233 18.70 -4.39 -15.91
CA GLY A 233 17.93 -5.54 -15.44
C GLY A 233 18.11 -5.82 -13.95
N TYR A 234 19.32 -5.63 -13.40
CA TYR A 234 19.57 -5.82 -11.97
C TYR A 234 18.74 -4.84 -11.13
N ILE A 235 18.82 -3.55 -11.45
CA ILE A 235 18.04 -2.50 -10.76
C ILE A 235 16.54 -2.76 -10.92
N CYS A 236 16.09 -3.10 -12.12
CA CYS A 236 14.68 -3.35 -12.38
C CYS A 236 14.16 -4.61 -11.70
N SER A 237 15.01 -5.60 -11.41
CA SER A 237 14.58 -6.82 -10.73
C SER A 237 14.00 -6.59 -9.33
N MET A 238 14.30 -5.46 -8.69
CA MET A 238 13.84 -5.10 -7.34
C MET A 238 12.74 -4.04 -7.32
N LEU A 239 12.35 -3.46 -8.46
CA LEU A 239 11.38 -2.36 -8.52
C LEU A 239 9.98 -2.72 -8.00
N PHE A 240 9.63 -4.00 -7.92
CA PHE A 240 8.35 -4.45 -7.34
C PHE A 240 8.18 -4.09 -5.86
N ILE A 241 9.24 -3.70 -5.16
CA ILE A 241 9.20 -3.26 -3.75
C ILE A 241 8.83 -1.77 -3.63
N ILE A 242 9.10 -0.97 -4.66
CA ILE A 242 8.90 0.49 -4.57
C ILE A 242 7.44 0.80 -4.28
N PRO A 243 7.15 1.54 -3.19
CA PRO A 243 5.80 1.84 -2.75
C PRO A 243 5.21 3.01 -3.55
N GLY A 244 4.99 2.81 -4.86
CA GLY A 244 4.53 3.87 -5.76
C GLY A 244 3.19 4.47 -5.34
N PHE A 245 2.24 3.66 -4.90
CA PHE A 245 0.93 4.14 -4.46
C PHE A 245 1.02 5.04 -3.21
N PRO A 246 1.73 4.69 -2.12
CA PRO A 246 1.99 5.58 -0.99
C PRO A 246 2.72 6.86 -1.37
N PHE A 247 3.66 6.84 -2.31
CA PHE A 247 4.32 8.07 -2.81
C PHE A 247 3.33 9.02 -3.49
N ILE A 248 2.49 8.49 -4.38
CA ILE A 248 1.50 9.31 -5.09
C ILE A 248 0.48 9.89 -4.10
N THR A 249 -0.05 9.08 -3.20
CA THR A 249 -1.02 9.53 -2.20
C THR A 249 -0.42 10.54 -1.23
N SER A 250 0.85 10.37 -0.82
CA SER A 250 1.59 11.36 -0.03
C SER A 250 1.71 12.70 -0.77
N GLY A 251 2.11 12.67 -2.04
CA GLY A 251 2.21 13.90 -2.85
C GLY A 251 0.88 14.63 -2.98
N ILE A 252 -0.22 13.91 -3.16
CA ILE A 252 -1.57 14.48 -3.24
C ILE A 252 -1.98 15.08 -1.88
N ASP A 253 -1.73 14.36 -0.77
CA ASP A 253 -2.07 14.84 0.57
C ASP A 253 -1.27 16.12 0.91
N LEU A 254 0.03 16.16 0.60
CA LEU A 254 0.86 17.36 0.78
C LEU A 254 0.37 18.54 -0.06
N ALA A 255 0.02 18.29 -1.33
CA ALA A 255 -0.51 19.34 -2.23
C ALA A 255 -1.86 19.90 -1.74
N LYS A 256 -2.62 19.10 -0.98
CA LYS A 256 -3.90 19.51 -0.35
C LYS A 256 -3.74 20.03 1.07
N LEU A 257 -2.51 20.22 1.54
CA LEU A 257 -2.16 20.67 2.88
C LEU A 257 -2.58 19.70 4.00
N ASP A 258 -2.82 18.43 3.67
CA ASP A 258 -2.96 17.34 4.63
C ASP A 258 -1.57 16.90 5.11
N LEU A 259 -0.87 17.79 5.83
CA LEU A 259 0.55 17.64 6.13
C LEU A 259 0.85 16.42 6.99
N ARG A 260 0.00 16.11 7.98
CA ARG A 260 0.18 14.94 8.86
C ARG A 260 0.21 13.66 8.03
N SER A 261 -0.86 13.36 7.31
CA SER A 261 -0.95 12.16 6.47
C SER A 261 0.14 12.14 5.39
N GLY A 262 0.38 13.28 4.72
CA GLY A 262 1.36 13.40 3.66
C GLY A 262 2.77 13.10 4.14
N ILE A 263 3.22 13.67 5.27
CA ILE A 263 4.55 13.43 5.83
C ILE A 263 4.70 12.00 6.34
N GLU A 264 3.70 11.46 7.05
CA GLU A 264 3.74 10.09 7.56
C GLU A 264 3.85 9.08 6.40
N ARG A 265 3.08 9.23 5.32
CA ARG A 265 3.13 8.39 4.12
C ARG A 265 4.45 8.53 3.37
N LEU A 266 4.97 9.75 3.26
CA LEU A 266 6.25 10.01 2.62
C LEU A 266 7.38 9.33 3.39
N THR A 267 7.41 9.52 4.71
CA THR A 267 8.40 8.90 5.60
C THR A 267 8.35 7.37 5.50
N TYR A 268 7.15 6.78 5.56
CA TYR A 268 6.96 5.34 5.38
C TYR A 268 7.53 4.85 4.04
N SER A 269 7.26 5.58 2.96
CA SER A 269 7.75 5.23 1.63
C SER A 269 9.26 5.36 1.50
N ILE A 270 9.85 6.42 2.07
CA ILE A 270 11.30 6.63 2.08
C ILE A 270 12.00 5.50 2.86
N ILE A 271 11.46 5.10 4.01
CA ILE A 271 12.03 4.00 4.80
C ILE A 271 12.05 2.70 3.99
N ILE A 272 10.96 2.37 3.28
CA ILE A 272 10.91 1.17 2.41
C ILE A 272 12.01 1.23 1.35
N VAL A 273 12.13 2.36 0.64
CA VAL A 273 13.13 2.52 -0.43
C VAL A 273 14.56 2.46 0.15
N LEU A 274 14.80 3.09 1.29
CA LEU A 274 16.10 3.09 1.93
C LEU A 274 16.54 1.67 2.33
N VAL A 275 15.65 0.90 2.96
CA VAL A 275 15.93 -0.51 3.30
C VAL A 275 16.17 -1.32 2.04
N ALA A 276 15.34 -1.14 1.02
CA ALA A 276 15.48 -1.80 -0.27
C ALA A 276 16.85 -1.54 -0.91
N THR A 277 17.26 -0.27 -0.94
CA THR A 277 18.54 0.15 -1.54
C THR A 277 19.74 -0.42 -0.76
N VAL A 278 19.69 -0.42 0.57
CA VAL A 278 20.76 -0.97 1.40
C VAL A 278 20.94 -2.46 1.12
N PHE A 279 19.86 -3.25 1.09
CA PHE A 279 19.96 -4.69 0.82
C PHE A 279 20.37 -4.98 -0.63
N ALA A 280 19.90 -4.20 -1.59
CA ALA A 280 20.35 -4.31 -2.98
C ALA A 280 21.86 -4.03 -3.12
N TRP A 281 22.35 -2.99 -2.44
CA TRP A 281 23.78 -2.64 -2.42
C TRP A 281 24.62 -3.73 -1.76
N ILE A 282 24.20 -4.25 -0.60
CA ILE A 282 24.85 -5.38 0.06
C ILE A 282 24.95 -6.59 -0.91
N MET A 283 23.86 -6.90 -1.60
CA MET A 283 23.84 -8.00 -2.56
C MET A 283 24.77 -7.75 -3.75
N ALA A 284 24.85 -6.53 -4.26
CA ALA A 284 25.78 -6.16 -5.32
C ALA A 284 27.24 -6.38 -4.89
N LEU A 285 27.60 -5.97 -3.67
CA LEU A 285 28.94 -6.22 -3.11
C LEU A 285 29.25 -7.71 -2.95
N LEU A 286 28.31 -8.48 -2.40
CA LEU A 286 28.49 -9.94 -2.20
C LEU A 286 28.61 -10.71 -3.52
N LEU A 287 27.94 -10.24 -4.56
CA LEU A 287 27.95 -10.86 -5.88
C LEU A 287 29.10 -10.35 -6.76
N HIS A 288 29.94 -9.45 -6.24
CA HIS A 288 31.06 -8.82 -6.96
C HIS A 288 30.62 -8.10 -8.25
N LEU A 289 29.43 -7.47 -8.22
CA LEU A 289 29.00 -6.57 -9.28
C LEU A 289 29.76 -5.24 -9.08
N GLN A 290 30.56 -4.85 -10.09
CA GLN A 290 31.44 -3.69 -9.93
C GLN A 290 30.64 -2.38 -9.97
N PRO A 291 30.80 -1.46 -8.98
CA PRO A 291 30.03 -0.21 -8.94
C PRO A 291 30.33 0.75 -10.10
N GLU A 292 31.47 0.62 -10.75
CA GLU A 292 31.89 1.44 -11.89
C GLU A 292 30.94 1.26 -13.11
N GLU A 293 30.32 0.12 -13.20
CA GLU A 293 29.32 -0.19 -14.21
C GLU A 293 27.96 0.48 -13.93
N PHE A 294 27.66 0.87 -12.67
CA PHE A 294 26.40 1.54 -12.28
C PHE A 294 26.41 3.06 -12.52
N THR A 295 27.58 3.70 -12.58
CA THR A 295 27.70 5.15 -12.77
C THR A 295 27.52 5.59 -14.22
N THR A 296 27.81 4.73 -15.16
CA THR A 296 27.71 5.04 -16.60
C THR A 296 26.25 5.23 -17.04
N CYS A 297 25.31 4.51 -16.44
CA CYS A 297 23.90 4.58 -16.81
C CYS A 297 23.21 5.89 -16.39
N LEU A 298 23.69 6.56 -15.34
CA LEU A 298 23.15 7.83 -14.86
C LEU A 298 23.73 9.05 -15.63
N LEU A 299 24.84 8.88 -16.34
CA LEU A 299 25.54 9.95 -17.07
C LEU A 299 25.36 9.89 -18.60
N TYR A 300 24.84 8.79 -19.13
CA TYR A 300 24.51 8.71 -20.56
C TYR A 300 23.14 9.34 -20.86
N THR A 301 23.07 10.65 -20.74
CA THR A 301 22.22 11.39 -21.66
C THR A 301 22.83 11.22 -23.04
N SER A 302 22.07 10.71 -23.99
CA SER A 302 22.50 10.61 -25.40
C SER A 302 23.22 11.89 -25.81
N PRO A 303 24.39 11.81 -26.49
CA PRO A 303 25.11 13.00 -26.90
C PRO A 303 24.14 13.90 -27.69
N SER A 304 24.05 15.14 -27.26
CA SER A 304 23.27 16.16 -27.97
C SER A 304 23.74 16.20 -29.42
N PRO A 305 22.86 16.38 -30.42
CA PRO A 305 23.27 16.60 -31.80
C PRO A 305 24.32 17.71 -31.99
N ARG A 306 24.50 18.58 -30.99
CA ARG A 306 25.52 19.64 -30.96
C ARG A 306 26.93 19.15 -30.66
N ASP A 307 27.10 17.94 -30.09
CA ASP A 307 28.44 17.42 -29.76
C ASP A 307 29.10 16.72 -30.94
N THR A 308 28.34 16.39 -31.99
CA THR A 308 28.83 15.78 -33.23
C THR A 308 29.34 16.81 -34.26
N GLU A 309 29.13 18.11 -34.06
CA GLU A 309 29.62 19.16 -34.94
C GLU A 309 31.02 19.74 -34.57
N ARG A 310 31.67 19.19 -33.53
CA ARG A 310 32.99 19.66 -33.05
C ARG A 310 34.13 18.64 -33.12
N SER A 311 33.96 17.55 -33.87
CA SER A 311 35.04 16.61 -34.20
C SER A 311 35.49 16.67 -35.63
#